data_2f5d3f1e730f78a939cef7e357d85b58
#
_entry.id   2f5d3f1e730f78a939cef7e357d85b58
#
_cell.length_a   1.000
_cell.length_b   1.000
_cell.length_c   1.000
_cell.angle_alpha   90.00
_cell.angle_beta   90.00
_cell.angle_gamma   90.00
#
_symmetry.space_group_name_H-M   'P 1'
#
loop_
_entity.id
_entity.type
_entity.pdbx_description
1 polymer ?
#
loop_
_entity_poly.entity_id
_entity_poly.type
_entity_poly.pdbx_seq_one_letter_code
_entity_poly.pdbx_strand_id
1 'polypeptide(L)'
;MSEGLRLTIATPASVLVDADDVRSLRAEDESGAFGVLPGHADLLTVLPPSVVRWTRAGEPTRYCALSGGVLTISGGNRVAIACRRGTVGDDLARLEAEVAAQRAAELDADRRAKVEQLRLHARALRQLMRFLRPGDRSRCDGGSPFTGEAAP
;
A
#
# COMPACT_ATOMS: atom_id res chain seq x y z
N MET A 1 -28.73 27.91 3.91
CA MET A 1 -27.27 27.77 3.76
C MET A 1 -26.83 26.56 4.57
N SER A 2 -26.48 25.49 3.92
CA SER A 2 -25.98 24.33 4.66
C SER A 2 -24.52 24.59 5.06
N GLU A 3 -24.30 24.80 6.34
CA GLU A 3 -22.96 24.95 6.92
C GLU A 3 -22.25 23.61 7.12
N GLY A 4 -22.71 22.55 6.45
CA GLY A 4 -22.17 21.20 6.55
C GLY A 4 -21.11 20.90 5.48
N LEU A 5 -20.37 19.83 5.72
CA LEU A 5 -19.48 19.25 4.72
C LEU A 5 -20.31 18.42 3.71
N ARG A 6 -19.88 18.42 2.47
CA ARG A 6 -20.32 17.45 1.48
C ARG A 6 -19.30 16.31 1.43
N LEU A 7 -19.73 15.13 1.80
CA LEU A 7 -18.89 13.92 1.82
C LEU A 7 -19.24 13.01 0.63
N THR A 8 -18.24 12.69 -0.16
CA THR A 8 -18.34 11.69 -1.22
C THR A 8 -17.30 10.60 -0.99
N ILE A 9 -17.73 9.34 -0.92
CA ILE A 9 -16.84 8.19 -0.89
C ILE A 9 -17.13 7.34 -2.12
N ALA A 10 -16.12 7.17 -2.97
CA ALA A 10 -16.26 6.49 -4.24
C ALA A 10 -15.21 5.40 -4.45
N THR A 11 -15.62 4.35 -5.11
CA THR A 11 -14.76 3.30 -5.69
C THR A 11 -14.74 3.46 -7.21
N PRO A 12 -13.84 2.77 -7.94
CA PRO A 12 -13.87 2.80 -9.41
C PRO A 12 -15.19 2.32 -10.03
N ALA A 13 -15.95 1.51 -9.30
CA ALA A 13 -17.18 0.93 -9.81
C ALA A 13 -18.45 1.70 -9.40
N SER A 14 -18.42 2.41 -8.26
CA SER A 14 -19.64 3.02 -7.70
C SER A 14 -19.32 4.11 -6.66
N VAL A 15 -20.28 4.99 -6.44
CA VAL A 15 -20.29 5.91 -5.31
C VAL A 15 -20.94 5.18 -4.12
N LEU A 16 -20.19 5.04 -3.03
CA LEU A 16 -20.66 4.36 -1.81
C LEU A 16 -21.44 5.31 -0.90
N VAL A 17 -20.97 6.54 -0.80
CA VAL A 17 -21.56 7.59 0.04
C VAL A 17 -21.57 8.90 -0.74
N ASP A 18 -22.71 9.56 -0.76
CA ASP A 18 -22.88 10.95 -1.19
C ASP A 18 -23.80 11.61 -0.17
N ALA A 19 -23.22 12.35 0.75
CA ALA A 19 -23.93 12.93 1.88
C ALA A 19 -23.64 14.42 2.00
N ASP A 20 -24.71 15.20 2.05
CA ASP A 20 -24.68 16.61 2.40
C ASP A 20 -24.91 16.79 3.91
N ASP A 21 -24.62 17.99 4.44
CA ASP A 21 -24.82 18.36 5.83
C ASP A 21 -24.09 17.51 6.86
N VAL A 22 -22.92 16.99 6.49
CA VAL A 22 -22.04 16.30 7.43
C VAL A 22 -21.45 17.33 8.40
N ARG A 23 -21.67 17.11 9.69
CA ARG A 23 -21.22 18.00 10.77
C ARG A 23 -19.77 17.78 11.12
N SER A 24 -19.34 16.53 11.12
CA SER A 24 -17.97 16.16 11.39
C SER A 24 -17.62 14.84 10.70
N LEU A 25 -16.37 14.72 10.32
CA LEU A 25 -15.80 13.49 9.79
C LEU A 25 -14.52 13.20 10.55
N ARG A 26 -14.27 11.93 10.85
CA ARG A 26 -12.99 11.46 11.40
C ARG A 26 -12.40 10.39 10.50
N ALA A 27 -11.12 10.55 10.25
CA ALA A 27 -10.31 9.64 9.45
C ALA A 27 -8.95 9.44 10.13
N GLU A 28 -8.17 8.50 9.60
CA GLU A 28 -6.84 8.17 10.10
C GLU A 28 -5.88 8.10 8.91
N ASP A 29 -4.73 8.74 9.02
CA ASP A 29 -3.62 8.62 8.09
C ASP A 29 -2.35 8.14 8.83
N GLU A 30 -1.19 8.15 8.16
CA GLU A 30 0.07 7.73 8.78
C GLU A 30 0.48 8.58 9.99
N SER A 31 0.02 9.81 10.09
CA SER A 31 0.29 10.70 11.22
C SER A 31 -0.63 10.47 12.43
N GLY A 32 -1.71 9.73 12.24
CA GLY A 32 -2.69 9.40 13.26
C GLY A 32 -4.11 9.80 12.89
N ALA A 33 -4.99 9.75 13.86
CA ALA A 33 -6.39 10.13 13.69
C ALA A 33 -6.56 11.64 13.65
N PHE A 34 -7.37 12.12 12.72
CA PHE A 34 -7.71 13.53 12.58
C PHE A 34 -9.21 13.75 12.34
N GLY A 35 -9.66 14.95 12.63
CA GLY A 35 -11.05 15.36 12.42
C GLY A 35 -11.18 16.46 11.39
N VAL A 36 -12.24 16.39 10.59
CA VAL A 36 -12.59 17.40 9.59
C VAL A 36 -13.91 18.03 9.99
N LEU A 37 -13.91 19.34 10.10
CA LEU A 37 -15.07 20.18 10.35
C LEU A 37 -15.26 21.16 9.19
N PRO A 38 -16.46 21.74 9.01
CA PRO A 38 -16.66 22.82 8.06
C PRO A 38 -15.65 23.96 8.26
N GLY A 39 -15.09 24.47 7.16
CA GLY A 39 -14.02 25.47 7.19
C GLY A 39 -12.61 24.92 7.31
N HIS A 40 -12.44 23.60 7.18
CA HIS A 40 -11.11 22.97 7.18
C HIS A 40 -10.26 23.48 5.99
N ALA A 41 -8.97 23.64 6.22
CA ALA A 41 -8.02 23.98 5.15
C ALA A 41 -7.97 22.87 4.09
N ASP A 42 -7.59 23.24 2.88
CA ASP A 42 -7.40 22.28 1.80
C ASP A 42 -6.33 21.25 2.21
N LEU A 43 -6.61 19.98 2.00
CA LEU A 43 -5.77 18.87 2.39
C LEU A 43 -5.87 17.74 1.36
N LEU A 44 -4.74 17.13 1.07
CA LEU A 44 -4.64 15.86 0.35
C LEU A 44 -3.81 14.89 1.20
N THR A 45 -4.39 13.76 1.56
CA THR A 45 -3.67 12.73 2.32
C THR A 45 -4.03 11.33 1.89
N VAL A 46 -3.14 10.38 2.15
CA VAL A 46 -3.35 8.96 1.88
C VAL A 46 -3.85 8.29 3.14
N LEU A 47 -4.95 7.56 3.01
CA LEU A 47 -5.54 6.79 4.09
C LEU A 47 -5.08 5.32 3.98
N PRO A 48 -4.49 4.75 5.04
CA PRO A 48 -4.29 3.31 5.13
C PRO A 48 -5.64 2.59 5.25
N PRO A 49 -5.69 1.26 5.19
CA PRO A 49 -6.89 0.52 5.54
C PRO A 49 -7.38 0.95 6.92
N SER A 50 -8.55 1.56 6.99
CA SER A 50 -9.08 2.21 8.19
C SER A 50 -10.59 2.37 8.13
N VAL A 51 -11.20 2.77 9.24
CA VAL A 51 -12.62 3.09 9.31
C VAL A 51 -12.78 4.61 9.39
N VAL A 52 -13.48 5.16 8.41
CA VAL A 52 -13.92 6.56 8.41
C VAL A 52 -15.30 6.63 9.08
N ARG A 53 -15.49 7.63 9.90
CA ARG A 53 -16.78 7.89 10.58
C ARG A 53 -17.22 9.33 10.38
N TRP A 54 -18.52 9.51 10.22
CA TRP A 54 -19.10 10.85 10.09
C TRP A 54 -20.43 10.95 10.80
N THR A 55 -20.79 12.17 11.18
CA THR A 55 -22.06 12.50 11.82
C THR A 55 -22.79 13.54 10.99
N ARG A 56 -24.11 13.38 10.91
CA ARG A 56 -25.04 14.37 10.37
C ARG A 56 -25.96 14.85 11.48
N ALA A 57 -26.54 16.04 11.31
CA ALA A 57 -27.47 16.56 12.30
C ALA A 57 -28.70 15.63 12.44
N GLY A 58 -28.97 15.19 13.69
CA GLY A 58 -30.13 14.33 13.97
C GLY A 58 -30.04 12.90 13.52
N GLU A 59 -28.91 12.47 12.98
CA GLU A 59 -28.67 11.08 12.54
C GLU A 59 -27.61 10.39 13.41
N PRO A 60 -27.67 9.06 13.55
CA PRO A 60 -26.62 8.31 14.22
C PRO A 60 -25.32 8.39 13.42
N THR A 61 -24.20 8.18 14.11
CA THR A 61 -22.89 8.09 13.46
C THR A 61 -22.84 6.95 12.45
N ARG A 62 -22.34 7.25 11.25
CA ARG A 62 -22.17 6.28 10.17
C ARG A 62 -20.69 5.96 10.00
N TYR A 63 -20.42 4.78 9.50
CA TYR A 63 -19.08 4.25 9.36
C TYR A 63 -18.86 3.69 7.95
N CYS A 64 -17.62 3.80 7.46
CA CYS A 64 -17.18 3.15 6.23
C CYS A 64 -15.79 2.56 6.42
N ALA A 65 -15.67 1.25 6.30
CA ALA A 65 -14.38 0.59 6.26
C ALA A 65 -13.77 0.73 4.86
N LEU A 66 -12.56 1.26 4.80
CA LEU A 66 -11.80 1.47 3.57
C LEU A 66 -10.62 0.50 3.48
N SER A 67 -10.38 -0.03 2.30
CA SER A 67 -9.16 -0.80 2.00
C SER A 67 -7.94 0.08 1.68
N GLY A 68 -7.94 1.31 2.17
CA GLY A 68 -7.00 2.35 1.79
C GLY A 68 -7.54 3.23 0.66
N GLY A 69 -7.04 4.46 0.60
CA GLY A 69 -7.49 5.42 -0.39
C GLY A 69 -6.83 6.77 -0.26
N VAL A 70 -7.39 7.75 -0.94
CA VAL A 70 -6.94 9.14 -0.91
C VAL A 70 -8.10 10.01 -0.46
N LEU A 71 -7.85 10.86 0.52
CA LEU A 71 -8.78 11.87 1.00
C LEU A 71 -8.36 13.23 0.50
N THR A 72 -9.30 13.98 -0.03
CA THR A 72 -9.11 15.35 -0.50
C THR A 72 -10.14 16.25 0.18
N ILE A 73 -9.69 17.37 0.74
CA ILE A 73 -10.53 18.44 1.27
C ILE A 73 -10.29 19.66 0.39
N SER A 74 -11.35 20.29 -0.06
CA SER A 74 -11.30 21.50 -0.88
C SER A 74 -12.41 22.46 -0.55
N GLY A 75 -12.10 23.77 -0.64
CA GLY A 75 -13.05 24.85 -0.43
C GLY A 75 -13.66 24.89 0.95
N GLY A 76 -13.07 24.24 1.95
CA GLY A 76 -13.53 24.24 3.35
C GLY A 76 -14.75 23.37 3.64
N ASN A 77 -15.46 22.88 2.65
CA ASN A 77 -16.71 22.15 2.84
C ASN A 77 -16.86 20.90 1.98
N ARG A 78 -15.92 20.61 1.14
CA ARG A 78 -15.99 19.49 0.20
C ARG A 78 -14.96 18.43 0.56
N VAL A 79 -15.41 17.24 0.93
CA VAL A 79 -14.56 16.09 1.25
C VAL A 79 -14.82 14.96 0.27
N ALA A 80 -13.80 14.54 -0.44
CA ALA A 80 -13.86 13.42 -1.37
C ALA A 80 -12.87 12.33 -0.94
N ILE A 81 -13.35 11.09 -0.87
CA ILE A 81 -12.51 9.92 -0.61
C ILE A 81 -12.62 8.98 -1.80
N ALA A 82 -11.49 8.69 -2.41
CA ALA A 82 -11.36 7.68 -3.46
C ALA A 82 -10.67 6.44 -2.88
N CYS A 83 -11.32 5.29 -2.93
CA CYS A 83 -10.80 4.03 -2.41
C CYS A 83 -10.99 2.90 -3.42
N ARG A 84 -10.25 1.81 -3.25
CA ARG A 84 -10.41 0.61 -4.10
C ARG A 84 -11.64 -0.18 -3.72
N ARG A 85 -11.88 -0.34 -2.43
CA ARG A 85 -13.04 -1.02 -1.85
C ARG A 85 -13.43 -0.31 -0.56
N GLY A 86 -14.71 -0.29 -0.28
CA GLY A 86 -15.26 0.24 0.95
C GLY A 86 -16.54 -0.50 1.31
N THR A 87 -16.77 -0.64 2.60
CA THR A 87 -17.98 -1.23 3.18
C THR A 87 -18.62 -0.22 4.12
N VAL A 88 -19.81 0.21 3.81
CA VAL A 88 -20.61 1.09 4.67
C VAL A 88 -21.37 0.24 5.68
N GLY A 89 -21.38 0.66 6.93
CA GLY A 89 -22.09 -0.05 8.00
C GLY A 89 -22.35 0.84 9.21
N ASP A 90 -23.17 0.30 10.11
CA ASP A 90 -23.55 0.97 11.36
C ASP A 90 -22.83 0.36 12.58
N ASP A 91 -22.20 -0.79 12.41
CA ASP A 91 -21.47 -1.51 13.46
C ASP A 91 -19.97 -1.27 13.35
N LEU A 92 -19.44 -0.41 14.20
CA LEU A 92 -18.03 -0.05 14.26
C LEU A 92 -17.15 -1.27 14.57
N ALA A 93 -17.53 -2.11 15.53
CA ALA A 93 -16.72 -3.24 15.95
C ALA A 93 -16.50 -4.27 14.83
N ARG A 94 -17.55 -4.52 14.06
CA ARG A 94 -17.48 -5.39 12.88
C ARG A 94 -16.55 -4.83 11.81
N LEU A 95 -16.68 -3.54 11.50
CA LEU A 95 -15.87 -2.88 10.49
C LEU A 95 -14.40 -2.78 10.90
N GLU A 96 -14.12 -2.51 12.17
CA GLU A 96 -12.75 -2.51 12.71
C GLU A 96 -12.12 -3.90 12.63
N ALA A 97 -12.88 -4.95 12.94
CA ALA A 97 -12.40 -6.34 12.79
C ALA A 97 -12.08 -6.70 11.33
N GLU A 98 -12.92 -6.26 10.38
CA GLU A 98 -12.68 -6.45 8.95
C GLU A 98 -11.41 -5.73 8.49
N VAL A 99 -11.20 -4.48 8.90
CA VAL A 99 -9.99 -3.70 8.61
C VAL A 99 -8.76 -4.34 9.24
N ALA A 100 -8.83 -4.80 10.49
CA ALA A 100 -7.72 -5.47 11.16
C ALA A 100 -7.32 -6.77 10.43
N ALA A 101 -8.29 -7.57 9.99
CA ALA A 101 -8.04 -8.77 9.21
C ALA A 101 -7.38 -8.44 7.85
N GLN A 102 -7.82 -7.38 7.19
CA GLN A 102 -7.23 -6.93 5.94
C GLN A 102 -5.79 -6.45 6.11
N ARG A 103 -5.51 -5.63 7.13
CA ARG A 103 -4.14 -5.18 7.46
C ARG A 103 -3.21 -6.37 7.73
N ALA A 104 -3.67 -7.35 8.49
CA ALA A 104 -2.90 -8.57 8.77
C ALA A 104 -2.59 -9.36 7.49
N ALA A 105 -3.56 -9.50 6.59
CA ALA A 105 -3.39 -10.19 5.32
C ALA A 105 -2.39 -9.46 4.40
N GLU A 106 -2.43 -8.14 4.33
CA GLU A 106 -1.49 -7.33 3.56
C GLU A 106 -0.06 -7.46 4.08
N LEU A 107 0.15 -7.38 5.41
CA LEU A 107 1.45 -7.58 6.03
C LEU A 107 2.03 -8.97 5.76
N ASP A 108 1.18 -10.00 5.76
CA ASP A 108 1.60 -11.37 5.49
C ASP A 108 1.96 -11.56 4.00
N ALA A 109 1.19 -10.95 3.10
CA ALA A 109 1.49 -10.93 1.67
C ALA A 109 2.83 -10.22 1.38
N ASP A 110 3.09 -9.08 2.01
CA ASP A 110 4.36 -8.35 1.88
C ASP A 110 5.56 -9.15 2.39
N ARG A 111 5.39 -9.83 3.53
CA ARG A 111 6.45 -10.73 4.07
C ARG A 111 6.76 -11.86 3.11
N ARG A 112 5.74 -12.50 2.53
CA ARG A 112 5.92 -13.58 1.54
C ARG A 112 6.60 -13.07 0.29
N ALA A 113 6.20 -11.92 -0.23
CA ALA A 113 6.82 -11.29 -1.39
C ALA A 113 8.30 -10.98 -1.16
N LYS A 114 8.66 -10.42 0.02
CA LYS A 114 10.06 -10.16 0.40
C LYS A 114 10.89 -11.44 0.49
N VAL A 115 10.34 -12.51 1.08
CA VAL A 115 11.03 -13.80 1.19
C VAL A 115 11.28 -14.40 -0.20
N GLU A 116 10.30 -14.35 -1.09
CA GLU A 116 10.45 -14.86 -2.45
C GLU A 116 11.45 -14.03 -3.25
N GLN A 117 11.44 -12.71 -3.12
CA GLN A 117 12.43 -11.84 -3.72
C GLN A 117 13.85 -12.15 -3.25
N LEU A 118 14.05 -12.38 -1.95
CA LEU A 118 15.34 -12.78 -1.39
C LEU A 118 15.81 -14.15 -1.93
N ARG A 119 14.89 -15.11 -2.07
CA ARG A 119 15.19 -16.42 -2.67
C ARG A 119 15.63 -16.31 -4.13
N LEU A 120 14.94 -15.47 -4.89
CA LEU A 120 15.30 -15.21 -6.29
C LEU A 120 16.67 -14.53 -6.40
N HIS A 121 16.96 -13.52 -5.57
CA HIS A 121 18.27 -12.90 -5.50
C HIS A 121 19.38 -13.88 -5.14
N ALA A 122 19.17 -14.72 -4.13
CA ALA A 122 20.14 -15.72 -3.73
C ALA A 122 20.38 -16.79 -4.81
N ARG A 123 19.36 -17.14 -5.59
CA ARG A 123 19.50 -18.00 -6.75
C ARG A 123 20.32 -17.35 -7.87
N ALA A 124 19.99 -16.10 -8.20
CA ALA A 124 20.69 -15.34 -9.23
C ALA A 124 22.19 -15.17 -8.88
N LEU A 125 22.49 -14.78 -7.64
CA LEU A 125 23.88 -14.67 -7.16
C LEU A 125 24.63 -16.00 -7.24
N ARG A 126 24.04 -17.10 -6.82
CA ARG A 126 24.66 -18.43 -6.92
C ARG A 126 24.93 -18.84 -8.37
N GLN A 127 24.04 -18.49 -9.28
CA GLN A 127 24.18 -18.77 -10.69
C GLN A 127 25.31 -17.92 -11.30
N LEU A 128 25.36 -16.63 -10.99
CA LEU A 128 26.44 -15.72 -11.39
C LEU A 128 27.80 -16.19 -10.85
N MET A 129 27.89 -16.61 -9.60
CA MET A 129 29.12 -17.11 -8.99
C MET A 129 29.63 -18.40 -9.68
N ARG A 130 28.74 -19.23 -10.25
CA ARG A 130 29.15 -20.37 -11.04
C ARG A 130 29.83 -19.96 -12.36
N PHE A 131 29.35 -18.89 -13.00
CA PHE A 131 29.94 -18.38 -14.24
C PHE A 131 31.20 -17.52 -14.00
N LEU A 132 31.29 -16.88 -12.82
CA LEU A 132 32.42 -16.04 -12.47
C LEU A 132 33.54 -16.79 -11.72
N ARG A 133 33.38 -18.08 -11.38
CA ARG A 133 34.52 -18.90 -10.98
C ARG A 133 35.53 -18.88 -12.11
N PRO A 134 36.77 -18.41 -11.87
CA PRO A 134 37.83 -18.57 -12.84
C PRO A 134 37.96 -20.07 -13.04
N GLY A 135 37.60 -20.50 -14.24
CA GLY A 135 37.86 -21.87 -14.65
C GLY A 135 39.31 -22.13 -14.34
N ASP A 136 39.56 -23.26 -13.73
CA ASP A 136 40.90 -23.83 -13.55
C ASP A 136 41.65 -23.71 -14.87
N ARG A 137 42.47 -22.67 -15.03
CA ARG A 137 43.42 -22.48 -16.12
C ARG A 137 44.69 -23.27 -15.83
N SER A 138 44.62 -24.35 -15.14
CA SER A 138 45.69 -25.27 -14.94
C SER A 138 45.46 -26.50 -15.83
N ARG A 139 45.77 -26.37 -17.10
CA ARG A 139 46.27 -27.38 -17.98
C ARG A 139 46.46 -26.85 -19.41
N CYS A 140 47.32 -25.85 -19.54
CA CYS A 140 48.15 -25.79 -20.71
C CYS A 140 49.47 -26.42 -20.31
N ASP A 141 49.47 -27.73 -20.26
CA ASP A 141 50.69 -28.51 -20.33
C ASP A 141 51.19 -28.37 -21.77
N GLY A 142 51.99 -27.35 -21.97
CA GLY A 142 52.80 -27.16 -23.17
C GLY A 142 53.96 -28.12 -23.13
N GLY A 143 53.73 -29.35 -23.51
CA GLY A 143 54.81 -30.22 -23.90
C GLY A 143 55.55 -29.59 -25.07
N SER A 144 56.69 -29.02 -24.78
CA SER A 144 57.68 -28.61 -25.78
C SER A 144 58.44 -29.87 -26.28
N PRO A 145 58.28 -30.28 -27.53
CA PRO A 145 59.17 -31.21 -28.11
C PRO A 145 60.31 -30.44 -28.80
N PHE A 146 61.26 -29.97 -28.04
CA PHE A 146 62.51 -29.55 -28.61
C PHE A 146 63.60 -30.58 -28.24
N THR A 147 63.65 -31.70 -28.96
CA THR A 147 64.81 -32.50 -29.05
C THR A 147 65.71 -31.91 -30.16
N GLY A 148 66.61 -31.06 -29.69
CA GLY A 148 67.71 -30.62 -30.50
C GLY A 148 68.61 -31.85 -30.81
N GLU A 149 68.51 -32.30 -31.97
CA GLU A 149 69.51 -33.22 -32.57
C GLU A 149 70.71 -32.38 -32.97
N ALA A 150 71.81 -32.50 -32.25
CA ALA A 150 73.10 -32.05 -32.71
C ALA A 150 73.77 -33.15 -33.42
N ALA A 151 73.85 -32.99 -34.71
CA ALA A 151 74.71 -33.87 -35.56
C ALA A 151 76.11 -33.26 -35.59
N PRO A 152 77.17 -34.10 -35.72
CA PRO A 152 78.58 -33.71 -35.72
C PRO A 152 79.01 -32.89 -36.91
#